data_864eeb2fbf3102b8a41c92dadc481b6b
#
_entry.id   864eeb2fbf3102b8a41c92dadc481b6b
#
_cell.length_a   1.000
_cell.length_b   1.000
_cell.length_c   1.000
_cell.angle_alpha   90.00
_cell.angle_beta   90.00
_cell.angle_gamma   90.00
#
_symmetry.space_group_name_H-M   'P 1'
#
loop_
_entity.id
_entity.type
_entity.pdbx_description
1 polymer ?
#
loop_
_entity_poly.entity_id
_entity_poly.type
_entity_poly.pdbx_seq_one_letter_code
_entity_poly.pdbx_strand_id
1 'polypeptide(L)'
;GKHSLLISKSKGSFIFLAEIILDIELNYDTPFKTDHCGTCTKCIDACPTQAILPNNTVDGSKCISYFTIELKEEIPTHYKDSFDNWAFGCDICQDVCPWNRFSMPHKEERFKPDERLLQFDKNDWEEITEDVFKEIFKRSAVKRTKFTGFQRNILFLKK
;
A
#
# COMPACT_ATOMS: atom_id res chain seq x y z
N GLY A 1 -11.00 5.95 -7.86
CA GLY A 1 -10.79 7.14 -7.02
C GLY A 1 -9.65 8.01 -7.51
N LYS A 2 -9.53 9.24 -7.01
CA LYS A 2 -8.44 10.17 -7.37
C LYS A 2 -7.06 9.62 -7.00
N HIS A 3 -6.97 8.75 -6.00
CA HIS A 3 -5.75 8.01 -5.64
C HIS A 3 -5.49 6.78 -6.54
N SER A 4 -6.14 6.68 -7.68
CA SER A 4 -6.10 5.61 -8.69
C SER A 4 -6.54 4.21 -8.26
N LEU A 5 -6.89 4.00 -7.00
CA LEU A 5 -7.42 2.73 -6.53
C LEU A 5 -8.92 2.59 -6.83
N LEU A 6 -9.38 1.34 -7.00
CA LEU A 6 -10.80 1.04 -7.13
C LEU A 6 -11.52 1.33 -5.80
N ILE A 7 -12.70 1.94 -5.87
CA ILE A 7 -13.54 2.21 -4.71
C ILE A 7 -14.89 1.49 -4.89
N SER A 8 -15.19 0.56 -4.00
CA SER A 8 -16.52 -0.01 -3.88
C SER A 8 -17.40 0.93 -3.06
N LYS A 9 -18.62 1.21 -3.52
CA LYS A 9 -19.57 2.06 -2.80
C LYS A 9 -19.98 1.50 -1.43
N SER A 10 -19.90 0.19 -1.25
CA SER A 10 -20.32 -0.50 -0.03
C SER A 10 -19.17 -1.00 0.85
N LYS A 11 -17.92 -1.02 0.35
CA LYS A 11 -16.78 -1.63 1.04
C LYS A 11 -15.55 -0.71 1.11
N GLY A 12 -15.57 0.46 0.42
CA GLY A 12 -14.40 1.33 0.34
C GLY A 12 -13.34 0.84 -0.64
N SER A 13 -12.08 1.16 -0.41
CA SER A 13 -10.95 0.83 -1.27
C SER A 13 -10.00 -0.23 -0.71
N PHE A 14 -10.15 -0.64 0.55
CA PHE A 14 -9.38 -1.75 1.14
C PHE A 14 -9.88 -3.11 0.63
N ILE A 15 -9.73 -3.33 -0.68
CA ILE A 15 -10.15 -4.55 -1.38
C ILE A 15 -9.03 -5.03 -2.29
N PHE A 16 -8.90 -6.34 -2.42
CA PHE A 16 -8.06 -6.95 -3.45
C PHE A 16 -8.85 -7.19 -4.72
N LEU A 17 -8.22 -6.99 -5.86
CA LEU A 17 -8.77 -7.30 -7.17
C LEU A 17 -8.29 -8.69 -7.59
N ALA A 18 -9.17 -9.45 -8.24
CA ALA A 18 -8.84 -10.71 -8.86
C ALA A 18 -9.54 -10.81 -10.22
N GLU A 19 -8.90 -11.46 -11.16
CA GLU A 19 -9.43 -11.73 -12.50
C GLU A 19 -9.48 -13.24 -12.72
N ILE A 20 -10.57 -13.71 -13.32
CA ILE A 20 -10.74 -15.10 -13.72
C ILE A 20 -10.92 -15.11 -15.23
N ILE A 21 -10.00 -15.79 -15.93
CA ILE A 21 -10.07 -15.96 -17.37
C ILE A 21 -10.94 -17.19 -17.65
N LEU A 22 -11.98 -17.00 -18.43
CA LEU A 22 -12.96 -18.03 -18.79
C LEU A 22 -13.07 -18.12 -20.32
N ASP A 23 -13.41 -19.29 -20.82
CA ASP A 23 -13.70 -19.57 -22.24
C ASP A 23 -15.21 -19.58 -22.55
N ILE A 24 -16.01 -19.02 -21.65
CA ILE A 24 -17.45 -18.87 -21.79
C ILE A 24 -17.85 -17.40 -21.91
N GLU A 25 -18.89 -17.15 -22.68
CA GLU A 25 -19.47 -15.80 -22.80
C GLU A 25 -20.34 -15.47 -21.59
N LEU A 26 -20.10 -14.31 -20.99
CA LEU A 26 -20.86 -13.78 -19.87
C LEU A 26 -21.53 -12.47 -20.26
N ASN A 27 -22.69 -12.19 -19.64
CA ASN A 27 -23.30 -10.86 -19.76
C ASN A 27 -22.45 -9.82 -19.04
N TYR A 28 -22.19 -8.69 -19.73
CA TYR A 28 -21.38 -7.61 -19.17
C TYR A 28 -22.22 -6.70 -18.26
N ASP A 29 -21.65 -6.35 -17.12
CA ASP A 29 -22.21 -5.29 -16.27
C ASP A 29 -22.05 -3.91 -16.92
N THR A 30 -23.01 -3.02 -16.65
CA THR A 30 -22.91 -1.63 -17.11
C THR A 30 -21.89 -0.85 -16.25
N PRO A 31 -20.90 -0.19 -16.86
CA PRO A 31 -19.93 0.59 -16.09
C PRO A 31 -20.58 1.81 -15.42
N PHE A 32 -20.03 2.22 -14.28
CA PHE A 32 -20.44 3.45 -13.63
C PHE A 32 -20.12 4.67 -14.50
N LYS A 33 -21.11 5.52 -14.75
CA LYS A 33 -21.00 6.72 -15.57
C LYS A 33 -20.57 7.96 -14.77
N THR A 34 -20.61 7.91 -13.45
CA THR A 34 -20.42 9.07 -12.57
C THR A 34 -19.15 8.93 -11.74
N ASP A 35 -18.42 10.04 -11.60
CA ASP A 35 -17.34 10.18 -10.62
C ASP A 35 -17.92 10.47 -9.23
N HIS A 36 -17.59 9.63 -8.27
CA HIS A 36 -18.05 9.76 -6.88
C HIS A 36 -17.04 10.44 -5.95
N CYS A 37 -15.90 10.88 -6.45
CA CYS A 37 -14.95 11.72 -5.71
C CYS A 37 -15.37 13.20 -5.69
N GLY A 38 -16.01 13.68 -6.77
CA GLY A 38 -16.48 15.07 -6.86
C GLY A 38 -15.37 16.07 -6.53
N THR A 39 -15.67 17.03 -5.65
CA THR A 39 -14.74 18.07 -5.20
C THR A 39 -13.76 17.63 -4.10
N CYS A 40 -13.86 16.40 -3.60
CA CYS A 40 -13.00 15.91 -2.52
C CYS A 40 -11.53 15.82 -2.98
N THR A 41 -10.60 16.35 -2.16
CA THR A 41 -9.14 16.35 -2.40
C THR A 41 -8.36 15.67 -1.28
N LYS A 42 -9.03 15.06 -0.28
CA LYS A 42 -8.38 14.54 0.94
C LYS A 42 -7.16 13.66 0.69
N CYS A 43 -7.21 12.75 -0.30
CA CYS A 43 -6.08 11.89 -0.62
C CYS A 43 -4.92 12.65 -1.29
N ILE A 44 -5.21 13.70 -2.06
CA ILE A 44 -4.21 14.57 -2.67
C ILE A 44 -3.50 15.36 -1.58
N ASP A 45 -4.27 16.00 -0.71
CA ASP A 45 -3.78 16.88 0.36
C ASP A 45 -2.97 16.11 1.41
N ALA A 46 -3.36 14.86 1.69
CA ALA A 46 -2.70 14.01 2.69
C ALA A 46 -1.44 13.31 2.16
N CYS A 47 -1.21 13.27 0.84
CA CYS A 47 -0.06 12.57 0.29
C CYS A 47 1.26 13.29 0.65
N PRO A 48 2.13 12.72 1.51
CA PRO A 48 3.29 13.46 2.02
C PRO A 48 4.37 13.70 0.95
N THR A 49 4.34 12.96 -0.14
CA THR A 49 5.26 13.08 -1.27
C THR A 49 4.62 13.73 -2.48
N GLN A 50 3.36 14.17 -2.37
CA GLN A 50 2.59 14.78 -3.46
C GLN A 50 2.56 13.91 -4.74
N ALA A 51 2.49 12.60 -4.56
CA ALA A 51 2.44 11.65 -5.66
C ALA A 51 1.09 11.63 -6.40
N ILE A 52 0.00 12.08 -5.76
CA ILE A 52 -1.34 12.05 -6.35
C ILE A 52 -1.62 13.38 -7.05
N LEU A 53 -1.78 13.33 -8.36
CA LEU A 53 -2.02 14.51 -9.20
C LEU A 53 -3.52 14.81 -9.34
N PRO A 54 -3.91 16.07 -9.59
CA PRO A 54 -5.32 16.45 -9.69
C PRO A 54 -6.14 15.74 -10.77
N ASN A 55 -5.47 15.20 -11.80
CA ASN A 55 -6.09 14.49 -12.93
C ASN A 55 -6.34 13.00 -12.68
N ASN A 56 -6.44 12.58 -11.43
CA ASN A 56 -6.62 11.18 -11.01
C ASN A 56 -5.45 10.25 -11.41
N THR A 57 -4.27 10.79 -11.55
CA THR A 57 -3.04 10.06 -11.87
C THR A 57 -2.14 10.00 -10.63
N VAL A 58 -1.42 8.91 -10.46
CA VAL A 58 -0.38 8.79 -9.45
C VAL A 58 0.98 8.81 -10.14
N ASP A 59 1.83 9.76 -9.74
CA ASP A 59 3.23 9.76 -10.11
C ASP A 59 3.97 8.69 -9.29
N GLY A 60 4.16 7.52 -9.90
CA GLY A 60 4.83 6.38 -9.26
C GLY A 60 6.23 6.73 -8.75
N SER A 61 6.94 7.62 -9.44
CA SER A 61 8.30 8.05 -9.04
C SER A 61 8.36 8.84 -7.73
N LYS A 62 7.20 9.18 -7.15
CA LYS A 62 7.07 9.88 -5.86
C LYS A 62 6.32 9.05 -4.83
N CYS A 63 5.72 7.93 -5.22
CA CYS A 63 4.88 7.14 -4.32
C CYS A 63 5.71 6.32 -3.33
N ILE A 64 5.41 6.43 -2.03
CA ILE A 64 6.07 5.65 -0.98
C ILE A 64 5.93 4.14 -1.23
N SER A 65 4.77 3.68 -1.71
CA SER A 65 4.58 2.26 -2.07
C SER A 65 5.53 1.82 -3.17
N TYR A 66 5.77 2.64 -4.19
CA TYR A 66 6.76 2.35 -5.23
C TYR A 66 8.18 2.28 -4.63
N PHE A 67 8.56 3.26 -3.83
CA PHE A 67 9.89 3.29 -3.22
C PHE A 67 10.15 2.07 -2.33
N THR A 68 9.18 1.68 -1.54
CA THR A 68 9.35 0.61 -0.55
C THR A 68 9.17 -0.80 -1.11
N ILE A 69 8.49 -0.96 -2.27
CA ILE A 69 8.18 -2.27 -2.86
C ILE A 69 8.98 -2.53 -4.14
N GLU A 70 8.98 -1.58 -5.06
CA GLU A 70 9.43 -1.81 -6.44
C GLU A 70 10.83 -1.24 -6.74
N LEU A 71 11.19 -0.12 -6.11
CA LEU A 71 12.49 0.53 -6.34
C LEU A 71 13.64 -0.42 -5.97
N LYS A 72 14.65 -0.52 -6.83
CA LYS A 72 15.84 -1.34 -6.61
C LYS A 72 17.05 -0.52 -6.14
N GLU A 73 17.04 0.75 -6.52
CA GLU A 73 18.07 1.73 -6.18
C GLU A 73 17.83 2.33 -4.80
N GLU A 74 18.69 3.27 -4.38
CA GLU A 74 18.52 4.02 -3.15
C GLU A 74 17.31 4.95 -3.19
N ILE A 75 16.61 5.07 -2.07
CA ILE A 75 15.50 6.01 -1.94
C ILE A 75 16.08 7.43 -1.86
N PRO A 76 15.56 8.39 -2.65
CA PRO A 76 16.07 9.76 -2.63
C PRO A 76 15.96 10.40 -1.24
N THR A 77 17.07 10.90 -0.72
CA THR A 77 17.19 11.37 0.67
C THR A 77 16.27 12.53 1.04
N HIS A 78 15.85 13.34 0.05
CA HIS A 78 14.94 14.45 0.29
C HIS A 78 13.51 14.01 0.69
N TYR A 79 13.18 12.72 0.56
CA TYR A 79 11.92 12.17 1.04
C TYR A 79 11.99 11.60 2.47
N LYS A 80 13.15 11.67 3.13
CA LYS A 80 13.36 10.99 4.42
C LYS A 80 12.30 11.31 5.47
N ASP A 81 11.89 12.57 5.58
CA ASP A 81 10.90 13.01 6.56
C ASP A 81 9.44 12.78 6.11
N SER A 82 9.23 12.30 4.89
CA SER A 82 7.90 12.10 4.30
C SER A 82 7.33 10.70 4.51
N PHE A 83 8.12 9.74 5.00
CA PHE A 83 7.72 8.33 5.02
C PHE A 83 6.91 7.89 6.23
N ASP A 84 6.81 8.69 7.29
CA ASP A 84 6.01 8.43 8.49
C ASP A 84 6.06 6.96 8.98
N ASN A 85 7.28 6.38 9.01
CA ASN A 85 7.56 4.98 9.40
C ASN A 85 7.01 3.88 8.44
N TRP A 86 6.60 4.21 7.24
CA TRP A 86 6.19 3.21 6.25
C TRP A 86 7.40 2.45 5.69
N ALA A 87 7.67 1.27 6.23
CA ALA A 87 8.75 0.39 5.77
C ALA A 87 8.38 -0.45 4.53
N PHE A 88 7.07 -0.68 4.31
CA PHE A 88 6.54 -1.44 3.17
C PHE A 88 5.12 -0.98 2.84
N GLY A 89 4.90 -0.54 1.60
CA GLY A 89 3.61 0.03 1.19
C GLY A 89 3.35 1.41 1.80
N CYS A 90 2.15 1.92 1.58
CA CYS A 90 1.64 3.16 2.18
C CYS A 90 0.14 3.25 1.93
N ASP A 91 -0.64 3.42 2.98
CA ASP A 91 -2.11 3.50 2.90
C ASP A 91 -2.66 4.89 3.24
N ILE A 92 -1.83 5.91 3.41
CA ILE A 92 -2.25 7.27 3.82
C ILE A 92 -3.41 7.79 2.95
N CYS A 93 -3.33 7.60 1.63
CA CYS A 93 -4.39 8.04 0.72
C CYS A 93 -5.70 7.25 0.87
N GLN A 94 -5.63 6.01 1.33
CA GLN A 94 -6.80 5.17 1.63
C GLN A 94 -7.38 5.51 3.01
N ASP A 95 -6.52 5.73 4.02
CA ASP A 95 -6.93 6.04 5.39
C ASP A 95 -7.77 7.32 5.46
N VAL A 96 -7.39 8.34 4.68
CA VAL A 96 -8.15 9.61 4.64
C VAL A 96 -9.36 9.57 3.71
N CYS A 97 -9.56 8.50 2.95
CA CYS A 97 -10.64 8.41 1.96
C CYS A 97 -12.00 8.26 2.66
N PRO A 98 -12.97 9.18 2.45
CA PRO A 98 -14.28 9.10 3.09
C PRO A 98 -15.07 7.83 2.75
N TRP A 99 -14.76 7.18 1.62
CA TRP A 99 -15.41 5.93 1.24
C TRP A 99 -15.01 4.77 2.13
N ASN A 100 -13.85 4.82 2.79
CA ASN A 100 -13.38 3.76 3.68
C ASN A 100 -14.11 3.71 5.03
N ARG A 101 -15.03 4.66 5.32
CA ARG A 101 -15.98 4.52 6.44
C ARG A 101 -16.89 3.29 6.30
N PHE A 102 -16.99 2.72 5.10
CA PHE A 102 -17.76 1.50 4.81
C PHE A 102 -16.90 0.24 4.84
N SER A 103 -15.59 0.36 5.00
CA SER A 103 -14.72 -0.80 5.09
C SER A 103 -14.98 -1.56 6.39
N MET A 104 -14.82 -2.88 6.33
CA MET A 104 -14.97 -3.76 7.49
C MET A 104 -13.76 -4.67 7.59
N PRO A 105 -13.33 -5.01 8.81
CA PRO A 105 -12.25 -5.99 9.00
C PRO A 105 -12.58 -7.30 8.28
N HIS A 106 -11.58 -7.86 7.60
CA HIS A 106 -11.73 -9.17 6.96
C HIS A 106 -11.73 -10.30 8.01
N LYS A 107 -12.22 -11.49 7.58
CA LYS A 107 -12.23 -12.71 8.41
C LYS A 107 -11.31 -13.80 7.85
N GLU A 108 -10.44 -13.46 6.89
CA GLU A 108 -9.53 -14.41 6.26
C GLU A 108 -8.31 -14.66 7.16
N GLU A 109 -8.22 -15.85 7.70
CA GLU A 109 -7.15 -16.26 8.63
C GLU A 109 -5.75 -16.15 8.02
N ARG A 110 -5.62 -16.38 6.70
CA ARG A 110 -4.34 -16.31 5.99
C ARG A 110 -3.77 -14.90 5.90
N PHE A 111 -4.56 -13.87 6.19
CA PHE A 111 -4.11 -12.47 6.24
C PHE A 111 -3.73 -12.02 7.65
N LYS A 112 -3.88 -12.89 8.65
CA LYS A 112 -3.36 -12.57 9.99
C LYS A 112 -1.84 -12.44 9.94
N PRO A 113 -1.28 -11.37 10.52
CA PRO A 113 0.16 -11.22 10.62
C PRO A 113 0.76 -12.31 11.51
N ASP A 114 2.03 -12.61 11.31
CA ASP A 114 2.79 -13.40 12.28
C ASP A 114 2.84 -12.63 13.61
N GLU A 115 2.54 -13.31 14.73
CA GLU A 115 2.45 -12.67 16.04
C GLU A 115 3.75 -11.98 16.47
N ARG A 116 4.90 -12.47 16.00
CA ARG A 116 6.21 -11.83 16.25
C ARG A 116 6.27 -10.39 15.74
N LEU A 117 5.60 -10.09 14.61
CA LEU A 117 5.55 -8.73 14.05
C LEU A 117 4.92 -7.71 15.01
N LEU A 118 3.99 -8.16 15.86
CA LEU A 118 3.32 -7.30 16.83
C LEU A 118 4.18 -7.05 18.08
N GLN A 119 5.25 -7.82 18.25
CA GLN A 119 6.15 -7.75 19.42
C GLN A 119 7.46 -7.03 19.09
N PHE A 120 7.81 -6.90 17.81
CA PHE A 120 9.06 -6.27 17.38
C PHE A 120 9.07 -4.79 17.74
N ASP A 121 10.14 -4.39 18.41
CA ASP A 121 10.46 -2.99 18.61
C ASP A 121 11.34 -2.45 17.45
N LYS A 122 11.78 -1.21 17.55
CA LYS A 122 12.57 -0.57 16.51
C LYS A 122 13.93 -1.26 16.31
N ASN A 123 14.56 -1.74 17.39
CA ASN A 123 15.85 -2.40 17.32
C ASN A 123 15.70 -3.77 16.64
N ASP A 124 14.65 -4.52 16.97
CA ASP A 124 14.36 -5.81 16.34
C ASP A 124 14.22 -5.68 14.81
N TRP A 125 13.58 -4.58 14.34
CA TRP A 125 13.49 -4.29 12.91
C TRP A 125 14.84 -3.91 12.29
N GLU A 126 15.68 -3.17 12.99
CA GLU A 126 17.00 -2.78 12.51
C GLU A 126 17.97 -3.98 12.45
N GLU A 127 17.82 -4.93 13.36
CA GLU A 127 18.68 -6.12 13.49
C GLU A 127 18.11 -7.38 12.82
N ILE A 128 16.97 -7.27 12.14
CA ILE A 128 16.34 -8.43 11.49
C ILE A 128 17.31 -9.11 10.52
N THR A 129 17.45 -10.43 10.68
CA THR A 129 18.29 -11.24 9.79
C THR A 129 17.52 -11.70 8.55
N GLU A 130 18.24 -12.09 7.50
CA GLU A 130 17.64 -12.62 6.28
C GLU A 130 16.81 -13.88 6.53
N ASP A 131 17.25 -14.74 7.45
CA ASP A 131 16.54 -15.99 7.77
C ASP A 131 15.24 -15.71 8.50
N VAL A 132 15.23 -14.80 9.48
CA VAL A 132 14.04 -14.35 10.17
C VAL A 132 13.07 -13.68 9.19
N PHE A 133 13.56 -12.82 8.30
CA PHE A 133 12.75 -12.21 7.24
C PHE A 133 12.08 -13.26 6.34
N LYS A 134 12.83 -14.25 5.87
CA LYS A 134 12.30 -15.32 5.01
C LYS A 134 11.23 -16.15 5.71
N GLU A 135 11.41 -16.41 6.99
CA GLU A 135 10.47 -17.17 7.79
C GLU A 135 9.16 -16.42 8.01
N ILE A 136 9.24 -15.20 8.57
CA ILE A 136 8.08 -14.36 8.92
C ILE A 136 7.28 -13.99 7.67
N PHE A 137 7.95 -13.60 6.59
CA PHE A 137 7.30 -13.15 5.37
C PHE A 137 7.11 -14.25 4.31
N LYS A 138 7.21 -15.53 4.68
CA LYS A 138 7.09 -16.67 3.75
C LYS A 138 5.84 -16.62 2.87
N ARG A 139 4.72 -16.16 3.42
CA ARG A 139 3.41 -16.07 2.74
C ARG A 139 2.92 -14.63 2.60
N SER A 140 3.80 -13.65 2.75
CA SER A 140 3.47 -12.23 2.71
C SER A 140 3.91 -11.56 1.41
N ALA A 141 3.18 -10.53 0.99
CA ALA A 141 3.56 -9.66 -0.12
C ALA A 141 4.89 -8.91 0.12
N VAL A 142 5.30 -8.74 1.38
CA VAL A 142 6.59 -8.11 1.77
C VAL A 142 7.78 -8.82 1.14
N LYS A 143 7.66 -10.10 0.85
CA LYS A 143 8.67 -10.89 0.15
C LYS A 143 9.06 -10.32 -1.23
N ARG A 144 8.19 -9.51 -1.86
CA ARG A 144 8.43 -8.90 -3.18
C ARG A 144 9.63 -7.94 -3.17
N THR A 145 9.80 -7.17 -2.11
CA THR A 145 10.93 -6.24 -2.00
C THR A 145 12.27 -6.94 -1.73
N LYS A 146 12.26 -8.23 -1.38
CA LYS A 146 13.39 -9.03 -0.92
C LYS A 146 13.98 -8.48 0.38
N PHE A 147 14.87 -9.25 1.01
CA PHE A 147 15.52 -8.84 2.26
C PHE A 147 16.32 -7.54 2.08
N THR A 148 17.10 -7.44 1.02
CA THR A 148 17.96 -6.26 0.75
C THR A 148 17.13 -4.98 0.60
N GLY A 149 16.00 -5.03 -0.11
CA GLY A 149 15.12 -3.88 -0.25
C GLY A 149 14.41 -3.52 1.05
N PHE A 150 13.97 -4.53 1.82
CA PHE A 150 13.37 -4.30 3.13
C PHE A 150 14.36 -3.67 4.11
N GLN A 151 15.58 -4.20 4.19
CA GLN A 151 16.64 -3.66 5.03
C GLN A 151 16.99 -2.21 4.64
N ARG A 152 17.12 -1.92 3.32
CA ARG A 152 17.28 -0.54 2.84
C ARG A 152 16.17 0.37 3.35
N ASN A 153 14.89 -0.08 3.30
CA ASN A 153 13.76 0.72 3.77
C ASN A 153 13.85 1.00 5.27
N ILE A 154 14.18 0.00 6.08
CA ILE A 154 14.38 0.18 7.54
C ILE A 154 15.50 1.19 7.81
N LEU A 155 16.65 1.04 7.13
CA LEU A 155 17.78 1.97 7.29
C LEU A 155 17.44 3.39 6.83
N PHE A 156 16.62 3.54 5.79
CA PHE A 156 16.14 4.83 5.35
C PHE A 156 15.26 5.52 6.41
N LEU A 157 14.48 4.77 7.18
CA LEU A 157 13.64 5.30 8.26
C LEU A 157 14.42 5.60 9.55
N LYS A 158 15.66 5.15 9.64
CA LYS A 158 16.50 5.40 10.81
C LYS A 158 16.82 6.90 10.91
N LYS A 159 16.40 7.51 12.02
CA LYS A 159 16.67 8.92 12.35
C LYS A 159 18.02 9.10 13.00
#